data_30a00534ea2635a42eaa3ecd4cb29245
#
_entry.id   30a00534ea2635a42eaa3ecd4cb29245
#
_cell.length_a   1.000
_cell.length_b   1.000
_cell.length_c   1.000
_cell.angle_alpha   90.00
_cell.angle_beta   90.00
_cell.angle_gamma   90.00
#
_symmetry.space_group_name_H-M   'P 1'
#
loop_
_entity.id
_entity.type
_entity.pdbx_description
1 polymer ?
#
loop_
_entity_poly.entity_id
_entity_poly.type
_entity_poly.pdbx_seq_one_letter_code
_entity_poly.pdbx_strand_id
1 'polypeptide(L)'
;LPELESVTMHMAAVCGINVVPHSLVKLQDGTLCYITKRVDRTRKGKLHMEDMCQLSERLTEDKYKGSHEQVAKLVLKYSSSPLLDVTNFYEQVLFSFLTGNADMHLKNFSLLEKEGQGLSLCPAYDLVPTALVNPADTEELALTLNAKKRKLKYTDFLAAFENGGLSQKVLDKTLELFLYAKPEMLAVLDKSFVSDEFKEKYASLIHQRYAQLGLK
;
A
#
# COMPACT_ATOMS: atom_id res chain seq x y z
N LEU A 1 -10.42 -14.03 3.38
CA LEU A 1 -9.60 -13.04 2.63
C LEU A 1 -10.37 -11.78 2.22
N PRO A 2 -11.59 -11.85 1.67
CA PRO A 2 -12.34 -10.66 1.28
C PRO A 2 -12.51 -9.63 2.40
N GLU A 3 -12.76 -10.07 3.62
CA GLU A 3 -12.94 -9.23 4.80
C GLU A 3 -11.63 -8.52 5.19
N LEU A 4 -10.50 -9.23 5.10
CA LEU A 4 -9.19 -8.68 5.42
C LEU A 4 -8.76 -7.61 4.41
N GLU A 5 -8.96 -7.85 3.11
CA GLU A 5 -8.71 -6.87 2.08
C GLU A 5 -9.61 -5.64 2.26
N SER A 6 -10.93 -5.87 2.45
CA SER A 6 -11.88 -4.78 2.67
C SER A 6 -11.49 -3.89 3.84
N VAL A 7 -11.18 -4.47 5.00
CA VAL A 7 -10.82 -3.67 6.20
C VAL A 7 -9.51 -2.93 6.00
N THR A 8 -8.50 -3.56 5.35
CA THR A 8 -7.21 -2.91 5.10
C THR A 8 -7.34 -1.73 4.15
N MET A 9 -8.15 -1.87 3.10
CA MET A 9 -8.46 -0.76 2.19
C MET A 9 -9.19 0.39 2.88
N HIS A 10 -10.12 0.11 3.82
CA HIS A 10 -10.76 1.14 4.63
C HIS A 10 -9.78 1.82 5.58
N MET A 11 -8.87 1.06 6.21
CA MET A 11 -7.81 1.65 7.03
C MET A 11 -6.88 2.57 6.21
N ALA A 12 -6.55 2.20 4.97
CA ALA A 12 -5.76 3.03 4.08
C ALA A 12 -6.46 4.37 3.80
N ALA A 13 -7.78 4.33 3.53
CA ALA A 13 -8.57 5.55 3.34
C ALA A 13 -8.59 6.44 4.59
N VAL A 14 -8.70 5.86 5.79
CA VAL A 14 -8.61 6.58 7.07
C VAL A 14 -7.24 7.26 7.24
N CYS A 15 -6.17 6.63 6.77
CA CYS A 15 -4.83 7.22 6.74
C CYS A 15 -4.63 8.30 5.67
N GLY A 16 -5.67 8.63 4.89
CA GLY A 16 -5.58 9.62 3.82
C GLY A 16 -5.01 9.10 2.51
N ILE A 17 -4.73 7.80 2.42
CA ILE A 17 -4.27 7.17 1.17
C ILE A 17 -5.43 7.13 0.18
N ASN A 18 -5.18 7.62 -1.02
CA ASN A 18 -6.16 7.52 -2.10
C ASN A 18 -6.28 6.06 -2.54
N VAL A 19 -7.46 5.46 -2.36
CA VAL A 19 -7.74 4.05 -2.69
C VAL A 19 -8.76 3.94 -3.80
N VAL A 20 -8.73 2.82 -4.55
CA VAL A 20 -9.79 2.53 -5.54
C VAL A 20 -11.15 2.38 -4.84
N PRO A 21 -12.26 2.78 -5.47
CA PRO A 21 -13.58 2.48 -4.95
C PRO A 21 -13.77 0.97 -4.79
N HIS A 22 -14.16 0.55 -3.59
CA HIS A 22 -14.29 -0.86 -3.22
C HIS A 22 -15.49 -1.07 -2.31
N SER A 23 -15.93 -2.31 -2.19
CA SER A 23 -17.02 -2.71 -1.31
C SER A 23 -16.92 -4.19 -0.95
N LEU A 24 -17.44 -4.54 0.22
CA LEU A 24 -17.69 -5.92 0.61
C LEU A 24 -19.18 -6.19 0.45
N VAL A 25 -19.52 -7.19 -0.35
CA VAL A 25 -20.92 -7.55 -0.67
C VAL A 25 -21.20 -8.95 -0.15
N LYS A 26 -22.36 -9.12 0.50
CA LYS A 26 -22.84 -10.43 0.91
C LYS A 26 -23.73 -11.01 -0.19
N LEU A 27 -23.36 -12.18 -0.70
CA LEU A 27 -24.13 -12.91 -1.71
C LEU A 27 -25.35 -13.59 -1.07
N GLN A 28 -26.26 -14.12 -1.90
CA GLN A 28 -27.51 -14.77 -1.45
C GLN A 28 -27.24 -16.00 -0.56
N ASP A 29 -26.15 -16.72 -0.81
CA ASP A 29 -25.73 -17.89 -0.03
C ASP A 29 -24.99 -17.50 1.28
N GLY A 30 -24.89 -16.21 1.57
CA GLY A 30 -24.19 -15.69 2.75
C GLY A 30 -22.68 -15.47 2.57
N THR A 31 -22.10 -15.87 1.44
CA THR A 31 -20.66 -15.68 1.14
C THR A 31 -20.34 -14.20 0.99
N LEU A 32 -19.22 -13.75 1.58
CA LEU A 32 -18.72 -12.40 1.40
C LEU A 32 -17.81 -12.32 0.16
N CYS A 33 -18.07 -11.34 -0.67
CA CYS A 33 -17.34 -11.06 -1.90
C CYS A 33 -16.78 -9.64 -1.86
N TYR A 34 -15.49 -9.48 -2.07
CA TYR A 34 -14.84 -8.17 -2.20
C TYR A 34 -14.87 -7.72 -3.66
N ILE A 35 -15.27 -6.49 -3.90
CA ILE A 35 -15.43 -5.90 -5.23
C ILE A 35 -14.66 -4.60 -5.30
N THR A 36 -13.85 -4.42 -6.36
CA THR A 36 -13.18 -3.17 -6.68
C THR A 36 -13.62 -2.63 -8.03
N LYS A 37 -13.70 -1.29 -8.12
CA LYS A 37 -13.92 -0.63 -9.40
C LYS A 37 -12.61 -0.53 -10.17
N ARG A 38 -12.60 -0.97 -11.42
CA ARG A 38 -11.48 -0.75 -12.32
C ARG A 38 -11.36 0.74 -12.66
N VAL A 39 -10.24 1.36 -12.21
CA VAL A 39 -9.99 2.80 -12.40
C VAL A 39 -9.56 3.13 -13.82
N ASP A 40 -9.07 2.14 -14.57
CA ASP A 40 -8.69 2.26 -15.98
C ASP A 40 -9.88 2.14 -16.96
N ARG A 41 -11.12 2.09 -16.44
CA ARG A 41 -12.34 2.01 -17.25
C ARG A 41 -13.22 3.22 -17.03
N THR A 42 -13.60 3.87 -18.12
CA THR A 42 -14.54 4.99 -18.16
C THR A 42 -15.71 4.67 -19.08
N ARG A 43 -16.74 5.53 -19.09
CA ARG A 43 -17.82 5.43 -20.08
C ARG A 43 -17.34 5.61 -21.52
N LYS A 44 -16.21 6.30 -21.72
CA LYS A 44 -15.62 6.59 -23.05
C LYS A 44 -14.64 5.50 -23.50
N GLY A 45 -14.27 4.53 -22.65
CA GLY A 45 -13.33 3.47 -22.97
C GLY A 45 -12.27 3.22 -21.90
N LYS A 46 -11.17 2.62 -22.31
CA LYS A 46 -10.03 2.28 -21.46
C LYS A 46 -9.05 3.46 -21.39
N LEU A 47 -8.63 3.83 -20.19
CA LEU A 47 -7.50 4.72 -19.97
C LEU A 47 -6.18 3.92 -20.08
N HIS A 48 -5.13 4.59 -20.50
CA HIS A 48 -3.79 4.00 -20.46
C HIS A 48 -3.33 3.84 -19.01
N MET A 49 -2.91 2.64 -18.68
CA MET A 49 -2.43 2.27 -17.35
C MET A 49 -1.33 1.23 -17.50
N GLU A 50 -0.19 1.48 -16.85
CA GLU A 50 0.95 0.58 -16.82
C GLU A 50 1.38 0.32 -15.39
N ASP A 51 1.58 -0.96 -15.04
CA ASP A 51 2.18 -1.35 -13.77
C ASP A 51 3.72 -1.20 -13.80
N MET A 52 4.35 -1.28 -12.63
CA MET A 52 5.80 -1.08 -12.53
C MET A 52 6.62 -2.24 -13.14
N CYS A 53 6.03 -3.42 -13.37
CA CYS A 53 6.66 -4.44 -14.22
C CYS A 53 6.78 -3.96 -15.66
N GLN A 54 5.69 -3.42 -16.22
CA GLN A 54 5.65 -2.89 -17.59
C GLN A 54 6.61 -1.72 -17.74
N LEU A 55 6.55 -0.74 -16.83
CA LEU A 55 7.42 0.44 -16.85
C LEU A 55 8.91 0.12 -16.65
N SER A 56 9.23 -1.01 -16.00
CA SER A 56 10.60 -1.50 -15.82
C SER A 56 11.00 -2.54 -16.87
N GLU A 57 10.16 -2.79 -17.90
CA GLU A 57 10.41 -3.78 -18.96
C GLU A 57 10.64 -5.19 -18.41
N ARG A 58 9.94 -5.55 -17.32
CA ARG A 58 10.03 -6.86 -16.65
C ARG A 58 8.82 -7.73 -16.97
N LEU A 59 9.06 -9.05 -17.02
CA LEU A 59 7.99 -10.02 -17.13
C LEU A 59 7.28 -10.22 -15.78
N THR A 60 6.07 -10.78 -15.82
CA THR A 60 5.25 -11.03 -14.61
C THR A 60 5.95 -11.93 -13.60
N GLU A 61 6.77 -12.88 -14.06
CA GLU A 61 7.58 -13.79 -13.22
C GLU A 61 8.63 -13.05 -12.39
N ASP A 62 9.03 -11.84 -12.80
CA ASP A 62 10.00 -10.99 -12.12
C ASP A 62 9.36 -9.96 -11.19
N LYS A 63 8.05 -10.04 -10.93
CA LYS A 63 7.30 -9.05 -10.15
C LYS A 63 7.84 -8.80 -8.73
N TYR A 64 8.54 -9.77 -8.14
CA TYR A 64 9.17 -9.66 -6.82
C TYR A 64 10.65 -9.25 -6.86
N LYS A 65 11.21 -9.05 -8.05
CA LYS A 65 12.60 -8.61 -8.22
C LYS A 65 12.66 -7.09 -8.30
N GLY A 66 13.40 -6.47 -7.40
CA GLY A 66 13.60 -5.01 -7.40
C GLY A 66 13.54 -4.39 -6.02
N SER A 67 13.47 -3.07 -6.00
CA SER A 67 13.39 -2.29 -4.78
C SER A 67 12.36 -1.17 -4.89
N HIS A 68 11.89 -0.68 -3.74
CA HIS A 68 10.99 0.47 -3.69
C HIS A 68 11.65 1.75 -4.24
N GLU A 69 12.98 1.88 -4.11
CA GLU A 69 13.73 3.00 -4.69
C GLU A 69 13.76 2.95 -6.23
N GLN A 70 13.75 1.74 -6.82
CA GLN A 70 13.61 1.61 -8.28
C GLN A 70 12.21 2.02 -8.73
N VAL A 71 11.16 1.65 -7.99
CA VAL A 71 9.79 2.11 -8.26
C VAL A 71 9.69 3.62 -8.13
N ALA A 72 10.23 4.22 -7.08
CA ALA A 72 10.26 5.68 -6.90
C ALA A 72 10.92 6.39 -8.08
N LYS A 73 12.03 5.86 -8.62
CA LYS A 73 12.70 6.41 -9.82
C LYS A 73 11.81 6.34 -11.07
N LEU A 74 11.02 5.29 -11.24
CA LEU A 74 10.05 5.18 -12.34
C LEU A 74 8.92 6.21 -12.17
N VAL A 75 8.40 6.37 -10.95
CA VAL A 75 7.40 7.41 -10.65
C VAL A 75 7.95 8.80 -10.95
N LEU A 76 9.18 9.11 -10.49
CA LEU A 76 9.84 10.39 -10.78
C LEU A 76 10.04 10.65 -12.27
N LYS A 77 10.33 9.58 -13.04
CA LYS A 77 10.59 9.69 -14.48
C LYS A 77 9.34 9.91 -15.31
N TYR A 78 8.24 9.25 -14.96
CA TYR A 78 7.07 9.16 -15.83
C TYR A 78 5.85 9.94 -15.34
N SER A 79 5.77 10.28 -14.04
CA SER A 79 4.65 11.05 -13.50
C SER A 79 4.67 12.50 -13.92
N SER A 80 3.50 13.06 -14.15
CA SER A 80 3.28 14.50 -14.38
C SER A 80 3.36 15.35 -13.10
N SER A 81 3.29 14.70 -11.91
CA SER A 81 3.43 15.33 -10.60
C SER A 81 4.45 14.56 -9.75
N PRO A 82 5.74 14.50 -10.14
CA PRO A 82 6.70 13.52 -9.66
C PRO A 82 6.85 13.47 -8.14
N LEU A 83 7.07 14.61 -7.49
CA LEU A 83 7.29 14.66 -6.04
C LEU A 83 6.03 14.31 -5.24
N LEU A 84 4.85 14.73 -5.70
CA LEU A 84 3.59 14.35 -5.07
C LEU A 84 3.37 12.84 -5.18
N ASP A 85 3.55 12.28 -6.36
CA ASP A 85 3.31 10.86 -6.59
C ASP A 85 4.35 9.97 -5.90
N VAL A 86 5.61 10.39 -5.77
CA VAL A 86 6.61 9.69 -4.95
C VAL A 86 6.27 9.74 -3.46
N THR A 87 5.74 10.86 -2.97
CA THR A 87 5.24 10.96 -1.59
C THR A 87 4.10 9.96 -1.38
N ASN A 88 3.07 9.99 -2.22
CA ASN A 88 1.94 9.07 -2.15
C ASN A 88 2.37 7.60 -2.29
N PHE A 89 3.38 7.31 -3.11
CA PHE A 89 3.95 5.98 -3.26
C PHE A 89 4.60 5.50 -1.94
N TYR A 90 5.45 6.32 -1.33
CA TYR A 90 6.09 5.92 -0.07
C TYR A 90 5.12 5.87 1.11
N GLU A 91 4.03 6.65 1.10
CA GLU A 91 2.93 6.50 2.05
C GLU A 91 2.27 5.12 1.92
N GLN A 92 2.03 4.64 0.69
CA GLN A 92 1.52 3.28 0.46
C GLN A 92 2.50 2.20 0.94
N VAL A 93 3.81 2.38 0.72
CA VAL A 93 4.86 1.45 1.19
C VAL A 93 4.91 1.41 2.72
N LEU A 94 4.90 2.57 3.36
CA LEU A 94 4.91 2.68 4.81
C LEU A 94 3.64 2.07 5.43
N PHE A 95 2.47 2.34 4.85
CA PHE A 95 1.20 1.75 5.26
C PHE A 95 1.24 0.22 5.12
N SER A 96 1.75 -0.30 4.01
CA SER A 96 1.90 -1.74 3.78
C SER A 96 2.77 -2.40 4.85
N PHE A 97 3.88 -1.76 5.23
CA PHE A 97 4.70 -2.22 6.35
C PHE A 97 3.93 -2.23 7.67
N LEU A 98 3.21 -1.14 8.00
CA LEU A 98 2.47 -0.99 9.26
C LEU A 98 1.30 -1.98 9.38
N THR A 99 0.70 -2.37 8.26
CA THR A 99 -0.44 -3.30 8.20
C THR A 99 -0.05 -4.73 7.86
N GLY A 100 1.26 -5.00 7.68
CA GLY A 100 1.76 -6.35 7.40
C GLY A 100 1.41 -6.86 6.00
N ASN A 101 1.32 -5.97 5.02
CA ASN A 101 1.19 -6.34 3.62
C ASN A 101 2.58 -6.56 2.99
N ALA A 102 3.04 -7.80 2.99
CA ALA A 102 4.32 -8.21 2.40
C ALA A 102 4.19 -8.66 0.93
N ASP A 103 3.06 -8.40 0.27
CA ASP A 103 2.83 -8.78 -1.13
C ASP A 103 2.72 -7.58 -2.10
N MET A 104 3.06 -6.37 -1.65
CA MET A 104 3.09 -5.18 -2.52
C MET A 104 4.28 -5.21 -3.47
N HIS A 105 4.14 -6.00 -4.52
CA HIS A 105 5.14 -6.19 -5.57
C HIS A 105 4.97 -5.19 -6.73
N LEU A 106 5.82 -5.26 -7.77
CA LEU A 106 5.82 -4.31 -8.89
C LEU A 106 4.47 -4.15 -9.61
N LYS A 107 3.61 -5.17 -9.62
CA LYS A 107 2.31 -5.09 -10.29
C LYS A 107 1.22 -4.42 -9.44
N ASN A 108 1.47 -4.19 -8.15
CA ASN A 108 0.54 -3.54 -7.25
C ASN A 108 0.70 -2.00 -7.24
N PHE A 109 1.66 -1.49 -8.00
CA PHE A 109 1.85 -0.07 -8.26
C PHE A 109 1.72 0.21 -9.74
N SER A 110 0.93 1.22 -10.11
CA SER A 110 0.70 1.59 -11.50
C SER A 110 0.67 3.09 -11.69
N LEU A 111 1.00 3.53 -12.91
CA LEU A 111 0.68 4.88 -13.37
C LEU A 111 -0.54 4.82 -14.29
N LEU A 112 -1.44 5.76 -14.12
CA LEU A 112 -2.67 5.91 -14.88
C LEU A 112 -2.68 7.25 -15.60
N GLU A 113 -2.98 7.25 -16.88
CA GLU A 113 -3.19 8.47 -17.66
C GLU A 113 -4.54 9.08 -17.31
N LYS A 114 -4.53 10.31 -16.82
CA LYS A 114 -5.74 11.12 -16.63
C LYS A 114 -5.90 12.05 -17.82
N GLU A 115 -7.10 12.05 -18.41
CA GLU A 115 -7.42 12.84 -19.60
C GLU A 115 -6.94 14.30 -19.45
N GLY A 116 -5.98 14.72 -20.27
CA GLY A 116 -5.40 16.07 -20.25
C GLY A 116 -4.42 16.40 -19.10
N GLN A 117 -4.11 15.45 -18.22
CA GLN A 117 -3.24 15.69 -17.08
C GLN A 117 -1.95 14.84 -17.08
N GLY A 118 -1.82 13.93 -18.05
CA GLY A 118 -0.71 13.00 -18.16
C GLY A 118 -0.78 11.85 -17.14
N LEU A 119 0.33 11.15 -16.96
CA LEU A 119 0.43 10.00 -16.05
C LEU A 119 0.52 10.45 -14.59
N SER A 120 -0.17 9.75 -13.71
CA SER A 120 -0.09 9.94 -12.25
C SER A 120 -0.19 8.59 -11.53
N LEU A 121 0.29 8.53 -10.29
CA LEU A 121 0.18 7.33 -9.46
C LEU A 121 -1.29 6.92 -9.33
N CYS A 122 -1.57 5.65 -9.59
CA CYS A 122 -2.89 5.07 -9.36
C CYS A 122 -3.29 5.15 -7.89
N PRO A 123 -4.60 5.31 -7.59
CA PRO A 123 -5.09 4.99 -6.26
C PRO A 123 -4.66 3.59 -5.84
N ALA A 124 -4.39 3.39 -4.55
CA ALA A 124 -3.96 2.09 -4.03
C ALA A 124 -5.03 1.02 -4.21
N TYR A 125 -4.61 -0.19 -4.49
CA TYR A 125 -5.45 -1.39 -4.63
C TYR A 125 -4.69 -2.61 -4.11
N ASP A 126 -5.38 -3.72 -3.88
CA ASP A 126 -4.78 -5.01 -3.48
C ASP A 126 -3.99 -4.90 -2.16
N LEU A 127 -4.57 -4.19 -1.18
CA LEU A 127 -3.97 -4.06 0.15
C LEU A 127 -4.49 -5.19 1.05
N VAL A 128 -3.64 -6.21 1.26
CA VAL A 128 -3.97 -7.41 2.05
C VAL A 128 -2.92 -7.63 3.13
N PRO A 129 -3.28 -7.87 4.41
CA PRO A 129 -2.32 -8.13 5.48
C PRO A 129 -1.77 -9.57 5.37
N THR A 130 -0.90 -9.81 4.40
CA THR A 130 -0.40 -11.15 4.06
C THR A 130 0.36 -11.81 5.22
N ALA A 131 0.98 -11.04 6.10
CA ALA A 131 1.63 -11.53 7.30
C ALA A 131 0.67 -12.27 8.25
N LEU A 132 -0.65 -11.97 8.20
CA LEU A 132 -1.66 -12.68 9.01
C LEU A 132 -2.10 -14.00 8.38
N VAL A 133 -2.07 -14.09 7.06
CA VAL A 133 -2.57 -15.28 6.33
C VAL A 133 -1.45 -16.25 5.94
N ASN A 134 -0.21 -15.77 5.90
CA ASN A 134 0.97 -16.57 5.63
C ASN A 134 2.07 -16.30 6.69
N PRO A 135 1.91 -16.78 7.93
CA PRO A 135 2.88 -16.54 9.00
C PRO A 135 4.24 -17.22 8.78
N ALA A 136 4.36 -18.09 7.80
CA ALA A 136 5.64 -18.70 7.40
C ALA A 136 6.53 -17.72 6.63
N ASP A 137 5.93 -16.72 5.96
CA ASP A 137 6.68 -15.64 5.34
C ASP A 137 7.11 -14.63 6.42
N THR A 138 8.41 -14.43 6.54
CA THR A 138 9.00 -13.51 7.51
C THR A 138 9.45 -12.19 6.88
N GLU A 139 9.18 -11.99 5.59
CA GLU A 139 9.42 -10.72 4.92
C GLU A 139 8.42 -9.65 5.40
N GLU A 140 8.85 -8.43 5.51
CA GLU A 140 8.02 -7.29 5.93
C GLU A 140 7.53 -6.47 4.74
N LEU A 141 8.21 -6.58 3.61
CA LEU A 141 7.86 -5.99 2.31
C LEU A 141 8.22 -6.94 1.17
N ALA A 142 7.45 -6.91 0.09
CA ALA A 142 7.67 -7.73 -1.11
C ALA A 142 8.94 -7.36 -1.88
N LEU A 143 9.25 -6.07 -1.94
CA LEU A 143 10.46 -5.53 -2.56
C LEU A 143 11.42 -5.06 -1.48
N THR A 144 12.71 -4.94 -1.82
CA THR A 144 13.67 -4.40 -0.86
C THR A 144 13.45 -2.91 -0.63
N LEU A 145 13.68 -2.46 0.60
CA LEU A 145 13.77 -1.06 1.01
C LEU A 145 15.12 -0.87 1.70
N ASN A 146 15.96 0.05 1.24
CA ASN A 146 17.34 0.21 1.69
C ASN A 146 18.09 -1.14 1.73
N ALA A 147 17.95 -1.91 0.63
CA ALA A 147 18.50 -3.25 0.42
C ALA A 147 18.00 -4.34 1.42
N LYS A 148 16.94 -4.10 2.17
CA LYS A 148 16.38 -5.02 3.17
C LYS A 148 14.93 -5.34 2.88
N LYS A 149 14.47 -6.52 3.32
CA LYS A 149 13.07 -6.92 3.37
C LYS A 149 12.59 -7.26 4.78
N ARG A 150 13.50 -7.24 5.77
CA ARG A 150 13.24 -7.66 7.17
C ARG A 150 13.92 -6.71 8.14
N LYS A 151 13.38 -6.64 9.37
CA LYS A 151 13.92 -5.83 10.46
C LYS A 151 14.08 -4.37 10.05
N LEU A 152 13.11 -3.89 9.29
CA LEU A 152 13.08 -2.50 8.83
C LEU A 152 12.94 -1.54 10.01
N LYS A 153 13.64 -0.42 9.93
CA LYS A 153 13.67 0.62 10.96
C LYS A 153 13.34 1.97 10.34
N TYR A 154 13.07 2.95 11.16
CA TYR A 154 12.89 4.34 10.74
C TYR A 154 13.99 4.81 9.78
N THR A 155 15.28 4.49 10.07
CA THR A 155 16.41 4.86 9.23
C THR A 155 16.39 4.27 7.83
N ASP A 156 15.75 3.11 7.64
CA ASP A 156 15.62 2.49 6.32
C ASP A 156 14.58 3.24 5.49
N PHE A 157 13.46 3.65 6.11
CA PHE A 157 12.47 4.52 5.46
C PHE A 157 13.04 5.91 5.18
N LEU A 158 13.83 6.49 6.11
CA LEU A 158 14.47 7.77 5.88
C LEU A 158 15.37 7.72 4.64
N ALA A 159 16.24 6.72 4.54
CA ALA A 159 17.11 6.55 3.38
C ALA A 159 16.33 6.39 2.07
N ALA A 160 15.20 5.66 2.09
CA ALA A 160 14.34 5.50 0.92
C ALA A 160 13.65 6.81 0.51
N PHE A 161 13.12 7.58 1.46
CA PHE A 161 12.52 8.89 1.20
C PHE A 161 13.55 9.86 0.60
N GLU A 162 14.73 9.95 1.19
CA GLU A 162 15.84 10.79 0.68
C GLU A 162 16.27 10.39 -0.73
N ASN A 163 16.31 9.08 -1.02
CA ASN A 163 16.59 8.57 -2.37
C ASN A 163 15.52 8.96 -3.38
N GLY A 164 14.27 9.10 -2.92
CA GLY A 164 13.13 9.62 -3.70
C GLY A 164 13.10 11.15 -3.80
N GLY A 165 14.10 11.87 -3.29
CA GLY A 165 14.15 13.34 -3.29
C GLY A 165 13.27 13.99 -2.23
N LEU A 166 12.79 13.24 -1.25
CA LEU A 166 11.96 13.73 -0.15
C LEU A 166 12.82 14.01 1.09
N SER A 167 12.48 15.04 1.84
CA SER A 167 13.20 15.36 3.09
C SER A 167 12.72 14.49 4.26
N GLN A 168 13.55 14.38 5.30
CA GLN A 168 13.16 13.76 6.58
C GLN A 168 11.83 14.33 7.11
N LYS A 169 11.61 15.64 6.97
CA LYS A 169 10.36 16.29 7.42
C LYS A 169 9.11 15.69 6.77
N VAL A 170 9.19 15.22 5.52
CA VAL A 170 8.07 14.55 4.84
C VAL A 170 7.77 13.21 5.50
N LEU A 171 8.81 12.39 5.76
CA LEU A 171 8.65 11.13 6.47
C LEU A 171 8.07 11.34 7.87
N ASP A 172 8.63 12.27 8.66
CA ASP A 172 8.18 12.54 10.02
C ASP A 172 6.70 12.94 10.03
N LYS A 173 6.30 13.82 9.10
CA LYS A 173 4.90 14.24 8.97
C LYS A 173 3.98 13.09 8.55
N THR A 174 4.41 12.22 7.65
CA THR A 174 3.64 11.02 7.27
C THR A 174 3.45 10.09 8.47
N LEU A 175 4.51 9.87 9.26
CA LEU A 175 4.43 9.06 10.48
C LEU A 175 3.51 9.67 11.53
N GLU A 176 3.55 11.00 11.72
CA GLU A 176 2.64 11.72 12.60
C GLU A 176 1.18 11.55 12.17
N LEU A 177 0.89 11.68 10.87
CA LEU A 177 -0.47 11.49 10.33
C LEU A 177 -0.96 10.06 10.56
N PHE A 178 -0.12 9.05 10.32
CA PHE A 178 -0.50 7.66 10.53
C PHE A 178 -0.65 7.33 12.02
N LEU A 179 0.17 7.90 12.88
CA LEU A 179 0.01 7.77 14.33
C LEU A 179 -1.29 8.40 14.82
N TYR A 180 -1.65 9.57 14.29
CA TYR A 180 -2.93 10.22 14.56
C TYR A 180 -4.13 9.39 14.07
N ALA A 181 -4.03 8.77 12.91
CA ALA A 181 -5.08 7.93 12.32
C ALA A 181 -5.21 6.54 12.99
N LYS A 182 -4.18 6.07 13.73
CA LYS A 182 -4.14 4.72 14.32
C LYS A 182 -5.38 4.36 15.16
N PRO A 183 -5.92 5.21 16.05
CA PRO A 183 -7.13 4.86 16.80
C PRO A 183 -8.35 4.61 15.89
N GLU A 184 -8.49 5.37 14.81
CA GLU A 184 -9.59 5.21 13.86
C GLU A 184 -9.38 3.95 12.99
N MET A 185 -8.15 3.64 12.59
CA MET A 185 -7.83 2.36 11.94
C MET A 185 -8.27 1.16 12.80
N LEU A 186 -7.97 1.20 14.09
CA LEU A 186 -8.36 0.14 15.02
C LEU A 186 -9.88 0.09 15.23
N ALA A 187 -10.56 1.23 15.24
CA ALA A 187 -12.03 1.28 15.30
C ALA A 187 -12.68 0.72 14.02
N VAL A 188 -12.09 0.95 12.85
CA VAL A 188 -12.52 0.32 11.58
C VAL A 188 -12.34 -1.19 11.63
N LEU A 189 -11.22 -1.67 12.19
CA LEU A 189 -10.97 -3.10 12.37
C LEU A 189 -12.01 -3.73 13.30
N ASP A 190 -12.29 -3.11 14.42
CA ASP A 190 -13.27 -3.59 15.42
C ASP A 190 -14.67 -3.75 14.80
N LYS A 191 -15.10 -2.79 13.98
CA LYS A 191 -16.41 -2.79 13.30
C LYS A 191 -16.48 -3.69 12.06
N SER A 192 -15.36 -4.29 11.64
CA SER A 192 -15.29 -5.09 10.41
C SER A 192 -15.94 -6.47 10.55
N PHE A 193 -16.11 -7.15 9.41
CA PHE A 193 -16.59 -8.54 9.34
C PHE A 193 -15.49 -9.58 9.58
N VAL A 194 -14.29 -9.16 9.90
CA VAL A 194 -13.18 -10.05 10.26
C VAL A 194 -13.52 -10.75 11.58
N SER A 195 -13.17 -12.03 11.75
CA SER A 195 -13.40 -12.76 13.00
C SER A 195 -12.59 -12.14 14.15
N ASP A 196 -13.12 -12.28 15.38
CA ASP A 196 -12.50 -11.66 16.56
C ASP A 196 -11.05 -12.12 16.77
N GLU A 197 -10.76 -13.41 16.53
CA GLU A 197 -9.39 -13.94 16.57
C GLU A 197 -8.45 -13.20 15.61
N PHE A 198 -8.89 -12.95 14.37
CA PHE A 198 -8.10 -12.20 13.40
C PHE A 198 -8.02 -10.70 13.70
N LYS A 199 -9.06 -10.11 14.30
CA LYS A 199 -9.02 -8.71 14.77
C LYS A 199 -7.93 -8.52 15.82
N GLU A 200 -7.86 -9.39 16.82
CA GLU A 200 -6.82 -9.36 17.86
C GLU A 200 -5.41 -9.51 17.28
N LYS A 201 -5.21 -10.48 16.39
CA LYS A 201 -3.93 -10.70 15.71
C LYS A 201 -3.53 -9.48 14.87
N TYR A 202 -4.48 -8.89 14.16
CA TYR A 202 -4.22 -7.74 13.30
C TYR A 202 -3.90 -6.48 14.11
N ALA A 203 -4.66 -6.20 15.15
CA ALA A 203 -4.37 -5.10 16.07
C ALA A 203 -2.97 -5.27 16.71
N SER A 204 -2.64 -6.48 17.17
CA SER A 204 -1.31 -6.79 17.71
C SER A 204 -0.19 -6.55 16.70
N LEU A 205 -0.36 -6.99 15.45
CA LEU A 205 0.60 -6.77 14.38
C LEU A 205 0.80 -5.26 14.12
N ILE A 206 -0.28 -4.49 14.01
CA ILE A 206 -0.21 -3.03 13.84
C ILE A 206 0.58 -2.40 15.00
N HIS A 207 0.22 -2.72 16.25
CA HIS A 207 0.94 -2.21 17.42
C HIS A 207 2.44 -2.53 17.38
N GLN A 208 2.78 -3.77 17.02
CA GLN A 208 4.17 -4.22 16.89
C GLN A 208 4.92 -3.41 15.82
N ARG A 209 4.31 -3.17 14.65
CA ARG A 209 4.94 -2.43 13.56
C ARG A 209 5.15 -0.95 13.91
N TYR A 210 4.17 -0.32 14.56
CA TYR A 210 4.36 1.05 15.08
C TYR A 210 5.50 1.12 16.09
N ALA A 211 5.54 0.19 17.07
CA ALA A 211 6.63 0.13 18.05
C ALA A 211 8.00 -0.13 17.41
N GLN A 212 8.07 -0.93 16.32
CA GLN A 212 9.29 -1.21 15.57
C GLN A 212 9.90 0.05 14.95
N LEU A 213 9.07 1.02 14.55
CA LEU A 213 9.51 2.34 14.06
C LEU A 213 9.76 3.36 15.19
N GLY A 214 9.57 2.98 16.46
CA GLY A 214 9.70 3.88 17.61
C GLY A 214 8.48 4.78 17.84
N LEU A 215 7.35 4.50 17.19
CA LEU A 215 6.08 5.23 17.35
C LEU A 215 5.30 4.66 18.54
N LYS A 216 4.90 5.52 19.47
CA LYS A 216 4.18 5.13 20.71
C LYS A 216 2.74 5.60 20.69
#